data_32f4e09de542d8f102c5bf7977b0f94e
#
_entry.id   32f4e09de542d8f102c5bf7977b0f94e
#
_cell.length_a   1.000
_cell.length_b   1.000
_cell.length_c   1.000
_cell.angle_alpha   90.00
_cell.angle_beta   90.00
_cell.angle_gamma   90.00
#
_symmetry.space_group_name_H-M   'P 1'
#
loop_
_entity.id
_entity.type
_entity.pdbx_description
1 polymer ?
#
loop_
_entity_poly.entity_id
_entity_poly.type
_entity_poly.pdbx_seq_one_letter_code
_entity_poly.pdbx_strand_id
1 'polypeptide(L)'
;MGLGNFVHLWSEKRGVDTPESLNSLTSSRTTEGLQHVTSLAFSSTQGGQAILAVGRADGRIALWSPFDDEPRFDATQPKPISCVAFSPTIAKRPSLRDNTMSVSTEELLIGDEAGHIYFYSVEWPSANESALFGWNGAMTLLARMTIHSQQICGLSWSADGGYFASGGNDNACYLFETKKILRNANNNIEPDVRHGPNGESIFTVTPGRGAVLHIPATHAKHKWELNAAVKAMAFCPWQRGLLAVGGGSNDRCIHFYHTMSGACLATIDCAAQVTSLIWSQKRREIAATFGFAQPEHPYRIAVFAWPSCEQVVSVPWFDENRALFAIAYPGGPDSGSTGNDGETARIADDDDVWWKRTAEEGCIVVAASDAAIRFHEIWTGGKKGVGCRTGLLGGSDILESLHGIEREAEGTIR
;
A
#
# COMPACT_ATOMS: atom_id res chain seq x y z
N MET A 1 -13.06 3.34 0.72
CA MET A 1 -12.74 4.69 0.18
C MET A 1 -13.02 5.73 1.24
N GLY A 2 -12.10 6.69 1.44
CA GLY A 2 -12.33 7.87 2.27
C GLY A 2 -12.80 9.03 1.39
N LEU A 3 -13.88 9.69 1.75
CA LEU A 3 -14.37 10.88 1.10
C LEU A 3 -14.79 11.91 2.17
N GLY A 4 -14.04 13.00 2.24
CA GLY A 4 -14.20 13.96 3.33
C GLY A 4 -14.01 13.27 4.70
N ASN A 5 -14.98 13.39 5.57
CA ASN A 5 -14.95 12.79 6.92
C ASN A 5 -15.43 11.32 6.95
N PHE A 6 -15.93 10.79 5.83
CA PHE A 6 -16.61 9.51 5.80
C PHE A 6 -15.76 8.40 5.18
N VAL A 7 -15.90 7.21 5.73
CA VAL A 7 -15.39 5.97 5.18
C VAL A 7 -16.53 5.23 4.50
N HIS A 8 -16.36 4.93 3.22
CA HIS A 8 -17.30 4.14 2.43
C HIS A 8 -16.66 2.79 2.13
N LEU A 9 -17.39 1.72 2.41
CA LEU A 9 -17.04 0.36 2.03
C LEU A 9 -17.83 -0.01 0.79
N TRP A 10 -17.18 -0.65 -0.16
CA TRP A 10 -17.85 -1.21 -1.33
C TRP A 10 -17.68 -2.73 -1.32
N SER A 11 -18.75 -3.41 -1.61
CA SER A 11 -18.71 -4.83 -1.92
C SER A 11 -19.61 -5.10 -3.12
N GLU A 12 -19.25 -6.09 -3.92
CA GLU A 12 -20.02 -6.47 -5.09
C GLU A 12 -21.48 -6.81 -4.76
N LYS A 13 -21.70 -7.61 -3.71
CA LYS A 13 -23.04 -8.09 -3.33
C LYS A 13 -23.93 -7.01 -2.72
N ARG A 14 -23.35 -6.01 -2.04
CA ARG A 14 -24.08 -5.01 -1.25
C ARG A 14 -23.99 -3.60 -1.79
N GLY A 15 -23.12 -3.35 -2.81
CA GLY A 15 -22.84 -2.01 -3.27
C GLY A 15 -22.02 -1.19 -2.26
N VAL A 16 -22.31 0.10 -2.18
CA VAL A 16 -21.64 1.03 -1.25
C VAL A 16 -22.37 1.05 0.08
N ASP A 17 -21.62 0.84 1.16
CA ASP A 17 -22.05 0.96 2.55
C ASP A 17 -21.25 2.05 3.25
N THR A 18 -21.88 2.79 4.16
CA THR A 18 -21.25 3.83 4.96
C THR A 18 -21.48 3.51 6.45
N PRO A 19 -20.58 2.71 7.06
CA PRO A 19 -20.78 2.23 8.42
C PRO A 19 -20.91 3.38 9.42
N GLU A 20 -21.97 3.40 10.19
CA GLU A 20 -22.26 4.46 11.17
C GLU A 20 -21.23 4.42 12.32
N SER A 21 -20.85 3.23 12.76
CA SER A 21 -19.86 3.01 13.82
C SER A 21 -18.51 3.68 13.56
N LEU A 22 -18.03 3.62 12.32
CA LEU A 22 -16.78 4.27 11.89
C LEU A 22 -16.91 5.80 11.73
N ASN A 23 -18.12 6.25 11.43
CA ASN A 23 -18.41 7.63 11.07
C ASN A 23 -19.00 8.43 12.25
N SER A 24 -19.55 7.77 13.27
CA SER A 24 -20.10 8.39 14.47
C SER A 24 -19.02 9.02 15.38
N LEU A 25 -17.78 8.58 15.27
CA LEU A 25 -16.64 9.17 15.98
C LEU A 25 -16.37 10.63 15.56
N THR A 26 -17.07 11.12 14.52
CA THR A 26 -17.00 12.51 14.04
C THR A 26 -17.85 13.49 14.85
N SER A 27 -18.66 13.02 15.81
CA SER A 27 -19.69 13.84 16.46
C SER A 27 -19.25 14.65 17.69
N SER A 28 -17.98 14.65 18.08
CA SER A 28 -17.50 15.56 19.12
C SER A 28 -17.30 16.98 18.56
N ARG A 29 -18.12 17.89 19.02
CA ARG A 29 -18.48 19.23 18.51
C ARG A 29 -17.37 20.31 18.42
N THR A 30 -16.07 20.00 18.41
CA THR A 30 -15.06 21.05 18.59
C THR A 30 -14.06 21.23 17.43
N THR A 31 -14.08 20.38 16.37
CA THR A 31 -13.10 20.49 15.26
C THR A 31 -13.67 20.05 13.91
N GLU A 32 -14.74 20.70 13.46
CA GLU A 32 -15.47 20.35 12.21
C GLU A 32 -14.62 20.36 10.92
N GLY A 33 -13.42 20.90 10.94
CA GLY A 33 -12.56 21.00 9.75
C GLY A 33 -11.42 19.99 9.63
N LEU A 34 -11.06 19.26 10.69
CA LEU A 34 -9.82 18.45 10.73
C LEU A 34 -10.03 16.94 10.79
N GLN A 35 -11.26 16.46 10.65
CA GLN A 35 -11.59 15.04 10.82
C GLN A 35 -11.62 14.24 9.53
N HIS A 36 -11.20 14.82 8.40
CA HIS A 36 -11.24 14.11 7.13
C HIS A 36 -10.31 12.89 7.13
N VAL A 37 -10.74 11.87 6.40
CA VAL A 37 -9.97 10.63 6.21
C VAL A 37 -8.80 10.91 5.27
N THR A 38 -7.60 10.64 5.74
CA THR A 38 -6.37 10.89 4.97
C THR A 38 -5.80 9.62 4.37
N SER A 39 -5.94 8.48 5.07
CA SER A 39 -5.40 7.23 4.60
C SER A 39 -6.19 6.03 5.12
N LEU A 40 -6.25 4.98 4.32
CA LEU A 40 -6.91 3.72 4.61
C LEU A 40 -6.00 2.55 4.24
N ALA A 41 -5.92 1.54 5.08
CA ALA A 41 -5.23 0.29 4.77
C ALA A 41 -5.95 -0.90 5.40
N PHE A 42 -6.13 -1.97 4.63
CA PHE A 42 -6.56 -3.25 5.20
C PHE A 42 -5.36 -4.02 5.73
N SER A 43 -5.58 -4.74 6.82
CA SER A 43 -4.62 -5.72 7.32
C SER A 43 -4.47 -6.88 6.33
N SER A 44 -3.40 -7.67 6.50
CA SER A 44 -3.23 -8.90 5.75
C SER A 44 -4.39 -9.86 6.01
N THR A 45 -4.95 -10.44 4.95
CA THR A 45 -6.11 -11.34 5.02
C THR A 45 -5.79 -12.75 5.50
N GLN A 46 -4.52 -13.07 5.75
CA GLN A 46 -4.09 -14.41 6.16
C GLN A 46 -4.66 -14.90 7.51
N GLY A 47 -5.30 -14.02 8.28
CA GLY A 47 -5.93 -14.36 9.55
C GLY A 47 -7.45 -14.51 9.51
N GLY A 48 -8.10 -14.35 8.37
CA GLY A 48 -9.56 -14.51 8.22
C GLY A 48 -10.40 -13.35 8.73
N GLN A 49 -9.80 -12.28 9.24
CA GLN A 49 -10.51 -11.07 9.65
C GLN A 49 -9.94 -9.87 8.91
N ALA A 50 -10.76 -9.28 8.03
CA ALA A 50 -10.40 -8.02 7.41
C ALA A 50 -10.48 -6.89 8.46
N ILE A 51 -9.35 -6.29 8.78
CA ILE A 51 -9.25 -5.16 9.70
C ILE A 51 -8.84 -3.94 8.89
N LEU A 52 -9.54 -2.84 9.11
CA LEU A 52 -9.29 -1.58 8.43
C LEU A 52 -8.64 -0.58 9.39
N ALA A 53 -7.48 -0.08 9.02
CA ALA A 53 -6.89 1.10 9.64
C ALA A 53 -7.39 2.36 8.96
N VAL A 54 -7.87 3.32 9.74
CA VAL A 54 -8.40 4.60 9.29
C VAL A 54 -7.58 5.73 9.92
N GLY A 55 -6.76 6.39 9.13
CA GLY A 55 -6.00 7.58 9.52
C GLY A 55 -6.76 8.86 9.19
N ARG A 56 -6.70 9.85 10.10
CA ARG A 56 -7.42 11.12 9.99
C ARG A 56 -6.49 12.32 10.16
N ALA A 57 -6.93 13.46 9.64
CA ALA A 57 -6.19 14.72 9.71
C ALA A 57 -6.10 15.34 11.11
N ASP A 58 -6.90 14.89 12.07
CA ASP A 58 -6.80 15.28 13.47
C ASP A 58 -5.74 14.47 14.26
N GLY A 59 -5.02 13.57 13.57
CA GLY A 59 -4.01 12.69 14.16
C GLY A 59 -4.58 11.37 14.71
N ARG A 60 -5.88 11.12 14.61
CA ARG A 60 -6.50 9.88 15.07
C ARG A 60 -6.25 8.73 14.12
N ILE A 61 -5.97 7.57 14.67
CA ILE A 61 -5.95 6.28 13.99
C ILE A 61 -6.95 5.35 14.66
N ALA A 62 -7.83 4.77 13.89
CA ALA A 62 -8.76 3.76 14.35
C ALA A 62 -8.53 2.45 13.59
N LEU A 63 -8.46 1.34 14.31
CA LEU A 63 -8.41 0.00 13.76
C LEU A 63 -9.77 -0.67 14.00
N TRP A 64 -10.44 -0.97 12.92
CA TRP A 64 -11.83 -1.42 12.94
C TRP A 64 -12.03 -2.70 12.12
N SER A 65 -12.75 -3.64 12.71
CA SER A 65 -13.24 -4.81 12.00
C SER A 65 -14.67 -4.52 11.48
N PRO A 66 -14.97 -4.79 10.20
CA PRO A 66 -16.32 -4.63 9.66
C PRO A 66 -17.42 -5.43 10.38
N PHE A 67 -17.04 -6.33 11.28
CA PHE A 67 -17.95 -7.15 12.08
C PHE A 67 -18.15 -6.62 13.50
N ASP A 68 -17.39 -5.57 13.88
CA ASP A 68 -17.46 -4.97 15.21
C ASP A 68 -18.25 -3.65 15.14
N ASP A 69 -19.04 -3.37 16.16
CA ASP A 69 -19.82 -2.13 16.28
C ASP A 69 -18.94 -0.92 16.62
N GLU A 70 -17.76 -1.15 17.22
CA GLU A 70 -16.81 -0.12 17.61
C GLU A 70 -15.39 -0.46 17.13
N PRO A 71 -14.51 0.55 16.94
CA PRO A 71 -13.10 0.32 16.68
C PRO A 71 -12.45 -0.50 17.80
N ARG A 72 -11.63 -1.47 17.44
CA ARG A 72 -10.88 -2.25 18.44
C ARG A 72 -9.80 -1.44 19.12
N PHE A 73 -9.14 -0.59 18.34
CA PHE A 73 -8.08 0.28 18.84
C PHE A 73 -8.29 1.69 18.29
N ASP A 74 -8.12 2.66 19.15
CA ASP A 74 -8.10 4.08 18.85
C ASP A 74 -6.87 4.70 19.50
N ALA A 75 -6.07 5.43 18.72
CA ALA A 75 -4.91 6.14 19.20
C ALA A 75 -4.82 7.50 18.52
N THR A 76 -4.19 8.46 19.18
CA THR A 76 -4.01 9.81 18.63
C THR A 76 -2.53 10.13 18.55
N GLN A 77 -2.09 10.57 17.37
CA GLN A 77 -0.76 11.08 17.13
C GLN A 77 -0.73 12.60 17.32
N PRO A 78 0.44 13.18 17.66
CA PRO A 78 0.55 14.63 17.87
C PRO A 78 0.37 15.47 16.60
N LYS A 79 0.45 14.84 15.42
CA LYS A 79 0.34 15.48 14.12
C LYS A 79 -0.67 14.75 13.23
N PRO A 80 -1.25 15.43 12.23
CA PRO A 80 -2.12 14.82 11.25
C PRO A 80 -1.50 13.56 10.63
N ILE A 81 -2.30 12.50 10.51
CA ILE A 81 -1.87 11.28 9.83
C ILE A 81 -1.95 11.53 8.32
N SER A 82 -0.91 11.15 7.60
CA SER A 82 -0.84 11.29 6.14
C SER A 82 -0.96 9.96 5.42
N CYS A 83 -0.41 8.88 5.97
CA CYS A 83 -0.49 7.54 5.37
C CYS A 83 -0.39 6.44 6.42
N VAL A 84 -0.98 5.28 6.09
CA VAL A 84 -0.95 4.07 6.91
C VAL A 84 -0.66 2.85 6.03
N ALA A 85 0.09 1.88 6.56
CA ALA A 85 0.39 0.64 5.84
C ALA A 85 0.58 -0.52 6.81
N PHE A 86 -0.20 -1.60 6.64
CA PHE A 86 0.05 -2.85 7.34
C PHE A 86 1.16 -3.65 6.66
N SER A 87 1.93 -4.38 7.47
CA SER A 87 2.80 -5.42 6.96
C SER A 87 1.98 -6.50 6.24
N PRO A 88 2.45 -7.03 5.11
CA PRO A 88 1.72 -8.09 4.40
C PRO A 88 1.77 -9.44 5.13
N THR A 89 2.51 -9.55 6.22
CA THR A 89 2.72 -10.80 6.94
C THR A 89 2.17 -10.75 8.35
N ILE A 90 1.39 -11.79 8.72
CA ILE A 90 0.97 -12.04 10.09
C ILE A 90 1.79 -13.21 10.62
N ALA A 91 2.39 -13.05 11.79
CA ALA A 91 3.17 -14.09 12.46
C ALA A 91 2.59 -14.40 13.83
N LYS A 92 2.58 -15.67 14.24
CA LYS A 92 2.31 -16.02 15.64
C LYS A 92 3.56 -15.74 16.46
N ARG A 93 3.43 -14.87 17.46
CA ARG A 93 4.52 -14.48 18.38
C ARG A 93 4.03 -14.49 19.81
N PRO A 94 4.93 -14.60 20.80
CA PRO A 94 4.58 -14.31 22.18
C PRO A 94 4.02 -12.91 22.31
N SER A 95 2.91 -12.76 23.06
CA SER A 95 2.30 -11.47 23.32
C SER A 95 3.27 -10.55 24.08
N LEU A 96 3.29 -9.27 23.71
CA LEU A 96 4.02 -8.24 24.46
C LEU A 96 3.47 -8.03 25.88
N ARG A 97 2.21 -8.44 26.11
CA ARG A 97 1.56 -8.38 27.42
C ARG A 97 1.95 -9.57 28.30
N ASP A 98 1.96 -10.76 27.73
CA ASP A 98 2.23 -12.02 28.43
C ASP A 98 2.97 -12.98 27.51
N ASN A 99 4.24 -13.20 27.77
CA ASN A 99 5.11 -14.05 26.98
C ASN A 99 4.68 -15.54 26.93
N THR A 100 3.76 -15.95 27.80
CA THR A 100 3.21 -17.31 27.81
C THR A 100 2.12 -17.50 26.75
N MET A 101 1.54 -16.39 26.26
CA MET A 101 0.50 -16.38 25.24
C MET A 101 1.13 -16.20 23.85
N SER A 102 0.79 -17.08 22.91
CA SER A 102 1.18 -16.91 21.50
C SER A 102 0.00 -16.36 20.72
N VAL A 103 0.13 -15.17 20.16
CA VAL A 103 -0.93 -14.47 19.44
C VAL A 103 -0.52 -14.10 18.02
N SER A 104 -1.49 -13.96 17.14
CA SER A 104 -1.25 -13.43 15.81
C SER A 104 -0.86 -11.96 15.93
N THR A 105 0.27 -11.61 15.33
CA THR A 105 0.85 -10.26 15.40
C THR A 105 1.15 -9.75 14.00
N GLU A 106 0.83 -8.49 13.79
CA GLU A 106 1.06 -7.77 12.54
C GLU A 106 1.71 -6.42 12.84
N GLU A 107 2.56 -5.93 11.95
CA GLU A 107 3.16 -4.60 12.08
C GLU A 107 2.33 -3.57 11.31
N LEU A 108 2.20 -2.37 11.88
CA LEU A 108 1.52 -1.22 11.28
C LEU A 108 2.45 -0.01 11.27
N LEU A 109 2.63 0.59 10.10
CA LEU A 109 3.30 1.87 9.95
C LEU A 109 2.27 2.99 9.80
N ILE A 110 2.53 4.10 10.51
CA ILE A 110 1.74 5.32 10.42
C ILE A 110 2.68 6.47 10.14
N GLY A 111 2.48 7.17 9.02
CA GLY A 111 3.21 8.38 8.65
C GLY A 111 2.42 9.64 8.99
N ASP A 112 3.11 10.69 9.41
CA ASP A 112 2.51 11.99 9.72
C ASP A 112 2.96 13.12 8.79
N GLU A 113 2.31 14.28 8.90
CA GLU A 113 2.64 15.48 8.12
C GLU A 113 3.97 16.13 8.52
N ALA A 114 4.53 15.77 9.67
CA ALA A 114 5.82 16.30 10.15
C ALA A 114 7.03 15.41 9.73
N GLY A 115 6.78 14.32 8.99
CA GLY A 115 7.83 13.43 8.51
C GLY A 115 8.23 12.33 9.49
N HIS A 116 7.41 12.07 10.51
CA HIS A 116 7.63 10.98 11.43
C HIS A 116 6.91 9.71 10.97
N ILE A 117 7.51 8.56 11.29
CA ILE A 117 6.88 7.24 11.13
C ILE A 117 6.77 6.61 12.51
N TYR A 118 5.58 6.12 12.82
CA TYR A 118 5.30 5.36 14.04
C TYR A 118 5.18 3.89 13.66
N PHE A 119 5.99 3.06 14.30
CA PHE A 119 6.03 1.61 14.09
C PHE A 119 5.28 0.93 15.23
N TYR A 120 4.14 0.33 14.92
CA TYR A 120 3.29 -0.38 15.87
C TYR A 120 3.36 -1.88 15.67
N SER A 121 3.26 -2.61 16.76
CA SER A 121 2.88 -4.02 16.79
C SER A 121 1.40 -4.12 17.16
N VAL A 122 0.65 -4.83 16.36
CA VAL A 122 -0.79 -5.06 16.58
C VAL A 122 -1.01 -6.54 16.82
N GLU A 123 -1.55 -6.89 17.97
CA GLU A 123 -1.82 -8.25 18.40
C GLU A 123 -3.30 -8.58 18.25
N TRP A 124 -3.58 -9.67 17.55
CA TRP A 124 -4.92 -10.13 17.20
C TRP A 124 -5.18 -11.52 17.82
N PRO A 125 -5.70 -11.62 19.05
CA PRO A 125 -6.14 -12.89 19.57
C PRO A 125 -7.34 -13.40 18.77
N SER A 126 -7.42 -14.70 18.56
CA SER A 126 -8.61 -15.32 17.99
C SER A 126 -9.82 -15.12 18.91
N ALA A 127 -11.04 -15.30 18.38
CA ALA A 127 -12.26 -15.17 19.18
C ALA A 127 -12.25 -16.10 20.43
N ASN A 128 -11.70 -17.32 20.27
CA ASN A 128 -11.55 -18.26 21.38
C ASN A 128 -10.51 -17.78 22.41
N GLU A 129 -9.39 -17.25 21.95
CA GLU A 129 -8.36 -16.68 22.83
C GLU A 129 -8.88 -15.44 23.53
N SER A 130 -9.62 -14.55 22.85
CA SER A 130 -10.26 -13.39 23.44
C SER A 130 -11.24 -13.80 24.55
N ALA A 131 -12.09 -14.79 24.31
CA ALA A 131 -13.04 -15.29 25.28
C ALA A 131 -12.36 -15.97 26.48
N LEU A 132 -11.30 -16.74 26.23
CA LEU A 132 -10.54 -17.45 27.27
C LEU A 132 -9.78 -16.52 28.19
N PHE A 133 -9.12 -15.50 27.62
CA PHE A 133 -8.22 -14.61 28.34
C PHE A 133 -8.88 -13.26 28.73
N GLY A 134 -10.11 -13.00 28.31
CA GLY A 134 -10.80 -11.73 28.53
C GLY A 134 -10.05 -10.53 27.93
N TRP A 135 -9.42 -10.72 26.75
CA TRP A 135 -8.53 -9.74 26.16
C TRP A 135 -8.68 -9.70 24.63
N ASN A 136 -8.92 -8.50 24.11
CA ASN A 136 -9.24 -8.27 22.69
C ASN A 136 -8.03 -7.89 21.80
N GLY A 137 -6.83 -8.06 22.32
CA GLY A 137 -5.61 -7.70 21.62
C GLY A 137 -4.95 -6.43 22.16
N ALA A 138 -3.89 -6.00 21.50
CA ALA A 138 -3.16 -4.80 21.85
C ALA A 138 -2.59 -4.12 20.60
N MET A 139 -2.51 -2.80 20.63
CA MET A 139 -1.76 -1.99 19.69
C MET A 139 -0.66 -1.26 20.45
N THR A 140 0.59 -1.65 20.23
CA THR A 140 1.74 -1.18 21.01
C THR A 140 2.71 -0.42 20.12
N LEU A 141 3.02 0.83 20.47
CA LEU A 141 4.04 1.63 19.78
C LEU A 141 5.43 1.10 20.16
N LEU A 142 6.18 0.58 19.19
CA LEU A 142 7.54 0.06 19.38
C LEU A 142 8.60 1.10 19.06
N ALA A 143 8.42 1.86 17.98
CA ALA A 143 9.41 2.84 17.57
C ALA A 143 8.75 4.10 16.99
N ARG A 144 9.39 5.24 17.24
CA ARG A 144 9.16 6.50 16.56
C ARG A 144 10.38 6.83 15.73
N MET A 145 10.17 7.02 14.45
CA MET A 145 11.23 7.27 13.47
C MET A 145 11.12 8.73 12.98
N THR A 146 12.21 9.48 13.10
CA THR A 146 12.30 10.86 12.56
C THR A 146 13.06 10.79 11.24
N ILE A 147 12.37 10.74 10.12
CA ILE A 147 12.94 10.34 8.83
C ILE A 147 12.94 11.46 7.81
N HIS A 148 11.77 12.03 7.54
CA HIS A 148 11.60 13.07 6.55
C HIS A 148 11.53 14.46 7.20
N SER A 149 11.89 15.49 6.44
CA SER A 149 11.76 16.88 6.87
C SER A 149 10.41 17.50 6.55
N GLN A 150 9.57 16.78 5.79
CA GLN A 150 8.22 17.15 5.38
C GLN A 150 7.29 15.93 5.46
N GLN A 151 6.03 16.12 5.12
CA GLN A 151 4.98 15.12 5.13
C GLN A 151 5.42 13.79 4.50
N ILE A 152 5.08 12.68 5.16
CA ILE A 152 5.17 11.35 4.56
C ILE A 152 4.05 11.22 3.51
N CYS A 153 4.43 10.95 2.26
CA CYS A 153 3.47 10.84 1.15
C CYS A 153 3.10 9.39 0.81
N GLY A 154 3.95 8.43 1.17
CA GLY A 154 3.72 7.03 0.90
C GLY A 154 4.51 6.10 1.81
N LEU A 155 3.96 4.92 2.05
CA LEU A 155 4.57 3.81 2.78
C LEU A 155 4.31 2.53 1.98
N SER A 156 5.31 1.68 1.85
CA SER A 156 5.20 0.40 1.15
C SER A 156 6.04 -0.67 1.84
N TRP A 157 5.52 -1.88 1.94
CA TRP A 157 6.21 -3.04 2.47
C TRP A 157 6.66 -3.99 1.37
N SER A 158 7.79 -4.67 1.58
CA SER A 158 8.13 -5.85 0.79
C SER A 158 7.19 -7.01 1.12
N ALA A 159 6.94 -7.89 0.15
CA ALA A 159 5.99 -9.00 0.30
C ALA A 159 6.30 -9.94 1.49
N ASP A 160 7.57 -10.04 1.88
CA ASP A 160 8.03 -10.83 3.02
C ASP A 160 8.09 -10.04 4.35
N GLY A 161 7.66 -8.77 4.38
CA GLY A 161 7.75 -7.90 5.54
C GLY A 161 9.19 -7.57 5.98
N GLY A 162 10.20 -8.03 5.22
CA GLY A 162 11.61 -7.85 5.57
C GLY A 162 12.12 -6.42 5.37
N TYR A 163 11.48 -5.67 4.49
CA TYR A 163 11.80 -4.28 4.18
C TYR A 163 10.52 -3.44 4.11
N PHE A 164 10.67 -2.16 4.42
CA PHE A 164 9.68 -1.16 4.02
C PHE A 164 10.38 0.09 3.48
N ALA A 165 9.65 0.80 2.64
CA ALA A 165 10.07 2.07 2.07
C ALA A 165 9.13 3.20 2.48
N SER A 166 9.68 4.39 2.67
CA SER A 166 8.93 5.62 2.92
C SER A 166 9.29 6.68 1.90
N GLY A 167 8.30 7.37 1.38
CA GLY A 167 8.47 8.50 0.48
C GLY A 167 7.88 9.77 1.09
N GLY A 168 8.57 10.88 0.94
CA GLY A 168 8.19 12.15 1.52
C GLY A 168 8.01 13.27 0.51
N ASN A 169 7.39 14.34 0.97
CA ASN A 169 7.27 15.60 0.21
C ASN A 169 8.61 16.36 0.13
N ASP A 170 9.62 15.90 0.88
CA ASP A 170 11.01 16.36 0.81
C ASP A 170 11.82 15.72 -0.33
N ASN A 171 11.15 15.10 -1.29
CA ASN A 171 11.70 14.46 -2.48
C ASN A 171 12.59 13.23 -2.19
N ALA A 172 12.57 12.72 -0.96
CA ALA A 172 13.37 11.59 -0.56
C ALA A 172 12.56 10.30 -0.49
N CYS A 173 13.20 9.20 -0.83
CA CYS A 173 12.75 7.85 -0.57
C CYS A 173 13.77 7.15 0.31
N TYR A 174 13.31 6.59 1.43
CA TYR A 174 14.15 5.84 2.36
C TYR A 174 13.73 4.37 2.38
N LEU A 175 14.71 3.49 2.49
CA LEU A 175 14.53 2.06 2.65
C LEU A 175 15.03 1.61 4.02
N PHE A 176 14.22 0.83 4.70
CA PHE A 176 14.54 0.26 6.01
C PHE A 176 14.46 -1.26 5.99
N GLU A 177 15.35 -1.87 6.77
CA GLU A 177 15.33 -3.29 7.07
C GLU A 177 14.61 -3.49 8.41
N THR A 178 13.43 -4.12 8.38
CA THR A 178 12.53 -4.25 9.55
C THR A 178 13.22 -4.82 10.77
N LYS A 179 14.03 -5.86 10.59
CA LYS A 179 14.79 -6.49 11.70
C LYS A 179 15.80 -5.57 12.37
N LYS A 180 16.32 -4.57 11.63
CA LYS A 180 17.32 -3.65 12.19
C LYS A 180 16.70 -2.51 12.99
N ILE A 181 15.45 -2.17 12.74
CA ILE A 181 14.75 -1.11 13.49
C ILE A 181 14.64 -1.48 14.96
N LEU A 182 14.29 -2.73 15.25
CA LEU A 182 14.11 -3.20 16.61
C LEU A 182 15.43 -3.61 17.31
N ARG A 183 16.55 -3.66 16.56
CA ARG A 183 17.89 -4.00 17.07
C ARG A 183 18.75 -2.77 17.35
N ASN A 184 18.23 -1.72 17.91
CA ASN A 184 19.02 -0.53 18.17
C ASN A 184 20.01 -0.76 19.30
N ALA A 185 21.29 -0.99 18.96
CA ALA A 185 22.37 -1.26 19.89
C ALA A 185 22.67 -0.11 20.88
N ASN A 186 22.21 1.11 20.58
CA ASN A 186 22.51 2.27 21.41
C ASN A 186 21.62 2.41 22.66
N ASN A 187 20.54 1.62 22.76
CA ASN A 187 19.59 1.73 23.88
C ASN A 187 19.71 0.62 24.94
N ASN A 188 20.73 -0.22 24.89
CA ASN A 188 20.92 -1.37 25.82
C ASN A 188 19.69 -2.27 25.98
N ILE A 189 18.76 -2.25 25.03
CA ILE A 189 17.63 -3.14 24.98
C ILE A 189 18.01 -4.23 23.97
N GLU A 190 18.65 -5.28 24.49
CA GLU A 190 18.83 -6.50 23.68
C GLU A 190 17.45 -7.15 23.50
N PRO A 191 17.02 -7.36 22.23
CA PRO A 191 15.79 -8.11 22.01
C PRO A 191 16.00 -9.52 22.53
N ASP A 192 15.07 -10.00 23.36
CA ASP A 192 15.04 -11.41 23.74
C ASP A 192 14.76 -12.25 22.49
N VAL A 193 15.76 -13.00 22.04
CA VAL A 193 15.66 -13.83 20.84
C VAL A 193 15.22 -15.21 21.26
N ARG A 194 13.98 -15.56 20.95
CA ARG A 194 13.46 -16.93 21.11
C ARG A 194 13.38 -17.61 19.76
N HIS A 195 13.62 -18.90 19.75
CA HIS A 195 13.41 -19.73 18.57
C HIS A 195 12.00 -20.33 18.62
N GLY A 196 11.20 -20.05 17.59
CA GLY A 196 9.90 -20.65 17.42
C GLY A 196 10.01 -22.15 17.09
N PRO A 197 8.88 -22.89 17.11
CA PRO A 197 8.85 -24.33 16.87
C PRO A 197 9.36 -24.76 15.49
N ASN A 198 9.39 -23.83 14.52
CA ASN A 198 9.89 -24.04 13.16
C ASN A 198 11.33 -23.54 12.96
N GLY A 199 12.06 -23.22 14.04
CA GLY A 199 13.42 -22.69 13.96
C GLY A 199 13.50 -21.19 13.59
N GLU A 200 12.39 -20.49 13.49
CA GLU A 200 12.33 -19.05 13.25
C GLU A 200 12.84 -18.26 14.48
N SER A 201 13.62 -17.24 14.24
CA SER A 201 14.07 -16.33 15.30
C SER A 201 12.98 -15.31 15.61
N ILE A 202 12.36 -15.42 16.77
CA ILE A 202 11.35 -14.48 17.28
C ILE A 202 12.06 -13.46 18.13
N PHE A 203 12.02 -12.20 17.71
CA PHE A 203 12.59 -11.09 18.45
C PHE A 203 11.49 -10.45 19.30
N THR A 204 11.57 -10.61 20.60
CA THR A 204 10.68 -9.95 21.55
C THR A 204 11.39 -8.72 22.09
N VAL A 205 10.95 -7.55 21.73
CA VAL A 205 11.32 -6.33 22.44
C VAL A 205 10.35 -6.24 23.60
N THR A 206 10.81 -6.60 24.80
CA THR A 206 10.09 -6.29 26.03
C THR A 206 10.31 -4.80 26.27
N PRO A 207 9.35 -3.89 26.02
CA PRO A 207 9.51 -2.53 26.46
C PRO A 207 9.58 -2.58 27.99
N GLY A 208 10.75 -2.36 28.53
CA GLY A 208 10.83 -2.01 29.93
C GLY A 208 9.90 -0.82 30.12
N ARG A 209 8.75 -1.03 30.72
CA ARG A 209 7.64 -0.11 30.98
C ARG A 209 7.82 1.28 30.31
N GLY A 210 7.54 1.41 29.02
CA GLY A 210 7.39 2.70 28.37
C GLY A 210 8.51 3.22 27.45
N ALA A 211 9.55 2.46 27.15
CA ALA A 211 10.61 2.95 26.24
C ALA A 211 10.23 2.72 24.77
N VAL A 212 9.70 3.74 24.11
CA VAL A 212 9.57 3.80 22.65
C VAL A 212 10.95 4.06 22.05
N LEU A 213 11.38 3.24 21.08
CA LEU A 213 12.65 3.44 20.39
C LEU A 213 12.61 4.70 19.53
N HIS A 214 13.65 5.53 19.59
CA HIS A 214 13.80 6.67 18.69
C HIS A 214 14.81 6.34 17.59
N ILE A 215 14.35 6.31 16.35
CA ILE A 215 15.12 5.92 15.18
C ILE A 215 15.34 7.12 14.27
N PRO A 216 16.57 7.58 14.09
CA PRO A 216 16.90 8.65 13.16
C PRO A 216 17.02 8.13 11.72
N ALA A 217 16.98 9.04 10.74
CA ALA A 217 17.11 8.73 9.31
C ALA A 217 18.42 7.99 8.95
N THR A 218 19.46 8.13 9.76
CA THR A 218 20.74 7.44 9.57
C THR A 218 20.67 5.92 9.68
N HIS A 219 19.58 5.38 10.22
CA HIS A 219 19.33 3.93 10.28
C HIS A 219 18.75 3.38 8.97
N ALA A 220 18.42 4.24 8.02
CA ALA A 220 18.00 3.80 6.69
C ALA A 220 19.11 2.99 6.03
N LYS A 221 18.72 1.91 5.35
CA LYS A 221 19.64 1.11 4.53
C LYS A 221 20.09 1.88 3.30
N HIS A 222 19.14 2.55 2.64
CA HIS A 222 19.37 3.42 1.50
C HIS A 222 18.51 4.66 1.57
N LYS A 223 19.00 5.73 0.99
CA LYS A 223 18.28 6.98 0.70
C LYS A 223 18.46 7.29 -0.77
N TRP A 224 17.34 7.56 -1.46
CA TRP A 224 17.35 8.08 -2.82
C TRP A 224 16.67 9.45 -2.84
N GLU A 225 17.26 10.38 -3.56
CA GLU A 225 16.73 11.72 -3.76
C GLU A 225 16.20 11.82 -5.19
N LEU A 226 14.94 12.17 -5.32
CA LEU A 226 14.23 12.38 -6.58
C LEU A 226 14.06 13.89 -6.80
N ASN A 227 13.55 14.27 -7.97
CA ASN A 227 13.29 15.68 -8.29
C ASN A 227 11.91 16.16 -7.81
N ALA A 228 11.09 15.30 -7.22
CA ALA A 228 9.77 15.62 -6.72
C ALA A 228 9.35 14.71 -5.57
N ALA A 229 8.26 15.06 -4.90
CA ALA A 229 7.65 14.28 -3.83
C ALA A 229 7.43 12.82 -4.25
N VAL A 230 7.68 11.89 -3.32
CA VAL A 230 7.58 10.45 -3.54
C VAL A 230 6.32 9.93 -2.86
N LYS A 231 5.32 9.54 -3.66
CA LYS A 231 4.08 8.96 -3.16
C LYS A 231 3.93 7.49 -3.54
N ALA A 232 4.20 7.16 -4.79
CA ALA A 232 4.01 5.83 -5.34
C ALA A 232 5.27 4.97 -5.13
N MET A 233 5.12 3.84 -4.46
CA MET A 233 6.19 2.87 -4.26
C MET A 233 5.60 1.48 -4.26
N ALA A 234 6.29 0.53 -4.90
CA ALA A 234 5.87 -0.86 -4.92
C ALA A 234 7.07 -1.81 -4.99
N PHE A 235 7.16 -2.74 -4.04
CA PHE A 235 8.10 -3.85 -4.14
C PHE A 235 7.60 -4.90 -5.12
N CYS A 236 8.52 -5.45 -5.91
CA CYS A 236 8.19 -6.51 -6.85
C CYS A 236 7.90 -7.82 -6.11
N PRO A 237 6.72 -8.45 -6.31
CA PRO A 237 6.33 -9.64 -5.55
C PRO A 237 7.13 -10.90 -5.94
N TRP A 238 7.56 -11.00 -7.18
CA TRP A 238 8.26 -12.17 -7.73
C TRP A 238 9.78 -11.96 -7.93
N GLN A 239 10.28 -10.74 -7.77
CA GLN A 239 11.71 -10.45 -7.81
C GLN A 239 12.15 -9.77 -6.50
N ARG A 240 12.69 -10.58 -5.60
CA ARG A 240 13.22 -10.10 -4.33
C ARG A 240 14.30 -9.05 -4.55
N GLY A 241 14.24 -7.97 -3.81
CA GLY A 241 15.23 -6.91 -3.93
C GLY A 241 14.97 -5.87 -5.02
N LEU A 242 13.81 -5.87 -5.67
CA LEU A 242 13.41 -4.86 -6.65
C LEU A 242 12.32 -3.96 -6.05
N LEU A 243 12.57 -2.64 -6.06
CA LEU A 243 11.65 -1.58 -5.65
C LEU A 243 11.43 -0.61 -6.80
N ALA A 244 10.16 -0.38 -7.16
CA ALA A 244 9.77 0.69 -8.07
C ALA A 244 9.32 1.91 -7.26
N VAL A 245 9.77 3.09 -7.66
CA VAL A 245 9.49 4.38 -7.01
C VAL A 245 9.03 5.37 -8.06
N GLY A 246 7.85 5.95 -7.87
CA GLY A 246 7.27 6.95 -8.77
C GLY A 246 7.47 8.36 -8.26
N GLY A 247 7.99 9.21 -9.14
CA GLY A 247 8.19 10.62 -8.87
C GLY A 247 6.94 11.48 -9.10
N GLY A 248 6.86 12.59 -8.38
CA GLY A 248 5.80 13.59 -8.50
C GLY A 248 5.90 14.42 -9.79
N SER A 249 5.18 15.55 -9.84
CA SER A 249 4.97 16.37 -11.05
C SER A 249 6.25 16.98 -11.65
N ASN A 250 7.31 17.14 -10.87
CA ASN A 250 8.57 17.68 -11.37
C ASN A 250 9.57 16.60 -11.79
N ASP A 251 9.38 15.34 -11.35
CA ASP A 251 10.23 14.20 -11.71
C ASP A 251 9.60 13.39 -12.86
N ARG A 252 8.35 13.02 -12.75
CA ARG A 252 7.51 12.35 -13.76
C ARG A 252 8.02 11.00 -14.26
N CYS A 253 8.91 10.37 -13.49
CA CYS A 253 9.55 9.12 -13.84
C CYS A 253 9.18 7.99 -12.88
N ILE A 254 9.35 6.77 -13.36
CA ILE A 254 9.40 5.57 -12.52
C ILE A 254 10.85 5.13 -12.44
N HIS A 255 11.39 5.08 -11.23
CA HIS A 255 12.75 4.62 -10.96
C HIS A 255 12.73 3.23 -10.34
N PHE A 256 13.60 2.35 -10.80
CA PHE A 256 13.74 0.99 -10.31
C PHE A 256 15.04 0.84 -9.54
N TYR A 257 14.95 0.46 -8.27
CA TYR A 257 16.10 0.35 -7.39
C TYR A 257 16.33 -1.08 -6.91
N HIS A 258 17.60 -1.46 -6.82
CA HIS A 258 18.00 -2.71 -6.20
C HIS A 258 18.20 -2.50 -4.70
N THR A 259 17.34 -3.11 -3.87
CA THR A 259 17.28 -2.87 -2.42
C THR A 259 18.54 -3.32 -1.65
N MET A 260 19.35 -4.23 -2.22
CA MET A 260 20.59 -4.66 -1.56
C MET A 260 21.72 -3.69 -1.79
N SER A 261 21.97 -3.25 -3.03
CA SER A 261 23.06 -2.36 -3.41
C SER A 261 22.70 -0.88 -3.40
N GLY A 262 21.40 -0.53 -3.46
CA GLY A 262 20.93 0.85 -3.64
C GLY A 262 21.05 1.36 -5.09
N ALA A 263 21.50 0.54 -6.03
CA ALA A 263 21.70 0.96 -7.41
C ALA A 263 20.36 1.21 -8.12
N CYS A 264 20.30 2.28 -8.94
CA CYS A 264 19.23 2.49 -9.89
C CYS A 264 19.45 1.54 -11.08
N LEU A 265 18.47 0.69 -11.36
CA LEU A 265 18.53 -0.33 -12.41
C LEU A 265 17.98 0.18 -13.74
N ALA A 266 16.92 0.98 -13.68
CA ALA A 266 16.24 1.55 -14.84
C ALA A 266 15.42 2.78 -14.43
N THR A 267 15.07 3.60 -15.42
CA THR A 267 14.17 4.75 -15.26
C THR A 267 13.27 4.81 -16.49
N ILE A 268 11.96 5.02 -16.26
CA ILE A 268 10.96 5.23 -17.31
C ILE A 268 10.44 6.66 -17.17
N ASP A 269 10.57 7.47 -18.22
CA ASP A 269 9.93 8.79 -18.29
C ASP A 269 8.45 8.61 -18.69
N CYS A 270 7.55 8.94 -17.78
CA CYS A 270 6.11 8.86 -17.99
C CYS A 270 5.48 10.19 -18.44
N ALA A 271 6.26 11.28 -18.51
CA ALA A 271 5.76 12.63 -18.75
C ALA A 271 4.57 13.04 -17.85
N ALA A 272 4.37 12.35 -16.74
CA ALA A 272 3.25 12.56 -15.82
C ALA A 272 3.63 12.22 -14.38
N GLN A 273 2.96 12.87 -13.43
CA GLN A 273 3.04 12.53 -12.02
C GLN A 273 2.58 11.09 -11.79
N VAL A 274 3.43 10.26 -11.22
CA VAL A 274 3.09 8.88 -10.86
C VAL A 274 2.36 8.88 -9.51
N THR A 275 1.11 8.43 -9.51
CA THR A 275 0.25 8.45 -8.31
C THR A 275 0.16 7.10 -7.61
N SER A 276 0.24 6.00 -8.35
CA SER A 276 0.32 4.64 -7.82
C SER A 276 1.11 3.73 -8.73
N LEU A 277 1.70 2.69 -8.13
CA LEU A 277 2.43 1.63 -8.81
C LEU A 277 1.91 0.27 -8.32
N ILE A 278 1.63 -0.64 -9.24
CA ILE A 278 1.09 -1.97 -8.94
C ILE A 278 1.79 -3.00 -9.82
N TRP A 279 2.50 -3.95 -9.19
CA TRP A 279 3.06 -5.08 -9.91
C TRP A 279 2.01 -6.15 -10.19
N SER A 280 2.03 -6.71 -11.39
CA SER A 280 1.27 -7.93 -11.67
C SER A 280 1.85 -9.10 -10.89
N GLN A 281 0.99 -9.96 -10.33
CA GLN A 281 1.41 -11.18 -9.63
C GLN A 281 1.84 -12.30 -10.60
N LYS A 282 1.24 -12.32 -11.79
CA LYS A 282 1.39 -13.41 -12.76
C LYS A 282 2.26 -13.04 -13.96
N ARG A 283 2.39 -11.74 -14.24
CA ARG A 283 3.14 -11.22 -15.39
C ARG A 283 4.33 -10.40 -14.92
N ARG A 284 5.35 -10.33 -15.74
CA ARG A 284 6.48 -9.43 -15.49
C ARG A 284 6.16 -8.03 -15.98
N GLU A 285 5.12 -7.43 -15.37
CA GLU A 285 4.58 -6.15 -15.76
C GLU A 285 4.26 -5.31 -14.52
N ILE A 286 4.40 -3.99 -14.65
CA ILE A 286 4.03 -3.01 -13.64
C ILE A 286 3.04 -2.02 -14.23
N ALA A 287 1.93 -1.80 -13.53
CA ALA A 287 0.98 -0.75 -13.85
C ALA A 287 1.32 0.52 -13.09
N ALA A 288 1.22 1.65 -13.77
CA ALA A 288 1.33 2.98 -13.19
C ALA A 288 0.05 3.78 -13.46
N THR A 289 -0.37 4.60 -12.49
CA THR A 289 -1.44 5.56 -12.66
C THR A 289 -0.91 6.98 -12.59
N PHE A 290 -1.54 7.90 -13.32
CA PHE A 290 -1.03 9.24 -13.52
C PHE A 290 -2.01 10.32 -13.06
N GLY A 291 -1.43 11.33 -12.40
CA GLY A 291 -2.11 12.55 -12.01
C GLY A 291 -1.92 13.65 -13.04
N PHE A 292 -1.08 14.63 -12.68
CA PHE A 292 -0.74 15.75 -13.55
C PHE A 292 0.26 15.32 -14.63
N ALA A 293 -0.02 15.66 -15.88
CA ALA A 293 0.85 15.40 -17.03
C ALA A 293 1.45 16.69 -17.59
N GLN A 294 2.72 16.62 -18.03
CA GLN A 294 3.41 17.74 -18.68
C GLN A 294 4.56 17.21 -19.56
N PRO A 295 4.50 17.36 -20.89
CA PRO A 295 3.38 17.93 -21.64
C PRO A 295 2.06 17.16 -21.40
N GLU A 296 0.94 17.84 -21.62
CA GLU A 296 -0.36 17.25 -21.36
C GLU A 296 -0.66 16.08 -22.30
N HIS A 297 -1.13 14.99 -21.73
CA HIS A 297 -1.57 13.81 -22.46
C HIS A 297 -2.77 13.14 -21.76
N PRO A 298 -3.63 12.43 -22.51
CA PRO A 298 -4.84 11.84 -21.96
C PRO A 298 -4.62 10.57 -21.15
N TYR A 299 -3.44 9.96 -21.19
CA TYR A 299 -3.20 8.70 -20.51
C TYR A 299 -3.23 8.88 -18.98
N ARG A 300 -4.03 8.05 -18.33
CA ARG A 300 -4.15 8.01 -16.87
C ARG A 300 -3.67 6.69 -16.28
N ILE A 301 -3.49 5.67 -17.11
CA ILE A 301 -2.93 4.38 -16.73
C ILE A 301 -2.00 3.92 -17.84
N ALA A 302 -0.84 3.38 -17.48
CA ALA A 302 0.02 2.65 -18.40
C ALA A 302 0.58 1.40 -17.73
N VAL A 303 0.88 0.38 -18.52
CA VAL A 303 1.55 -0.85 -18.08
C VAL A 303 2.85 -1.00 -18.82
N PHE A 304 3.90 -1.30 -18.10
CA PHE A 304 5.24 -1.49 -18.63
C PHE A 304 5.73 -2.90 -18.36
N ALA A 305 6.37 -3.51 -19.34
CA ALA A 305 7.02 -4.79 -19.21
C ALA A 305 8.35 -4.66 -18.45
N TRP A 306 8.69 -5.64 -17.64
CA TRP A 306 9.97 -5.70 -16.94
C TRP A 306 10.77 -6.93 -17.42
N PRO A 307 12.09 -6.83 -17.69
CA PRO A 307 12.96 -5.65 -17.49
C PRO A 307 13.11 -4.74 -18.70
N SER A 308 12.38 -4.96 -19.82
CA SER A 308 12.54 -4.18 -21.06
C SER A 308 12.10 -2.71 -20.90
N CYS A 309 11.26 -2.40 -19.91
CA CYS A 309 10.64 -1.09 -19.69
C CYS A 309 9.74 -0.62 -20.83
N GLU A 310 9.37 -1.51 -21.75
CA GLU A 310 8.47 -1.20 -22.86
C GLU A 310 7.05 -1.02 -22.37
N GLN A 311 6.37 0.00 -22.88
CA GLN A 311 4.95 0.20 -22.63
C GLN A 311 4.13 -0.84 -23.39
N VAL A 312 3.32 -1.61 -22.67
CA VAL A 312 2.47 -2.67 -23.24
C VAL A 312 1.00 -2.32 -23.25
N VAL A 313 0.55 -1.43 -22.36
CA VAL A 313 -0.83 -0.94 -22.29
C VAL A 313 -0.82 0.53 -21.99
N SER A 314 -1.74 1.27 -22.63
CA SER A 314 -2.08 2.64 -22.25
C SER A 314 -3.59 2.83 -22.25
N VAL A 315 -4.10 3.51 -21.22
CA VAL A 315 -5.53 3.77 -21.05
C VAL A 315 -5.74 5.28 -20.97
N PRO A 316 -6.26 5.89 -22.04
CA PRO A 316 -6.59 7.30 -22.03
C PRO A 316 -7.92 7.54 -21.31
N TRP A 317 -8.01 8.66 -20.59
CA TRP A 317 -9.27 9.26 -20.16
C TRP A 317 -9.46 10.55 -20.96
N PHE A 318 -10.60 10.67 -21.61
CA PHE A 318 -10.91 11.85 -22.45
C PHE A 318 -11.59 12.97 -21.66
N ASP A 319 -11.69 12.80 -20.33
CA ASP A 319 -12.11 13.82 -19.39
C ASP A 319 -10.89 14.50 -18.71
N GLU A 320 -11.11 15.61 -18.02
CA GLU A 320 -10.05 16.33 -17.28
C GLU A 320 -9.67 15.64 -15.95
N ASN A 321 -10.23 14.47 -15.68
CA ASN A 321 -10.02 13.78 -14.42
C ASN A 321 -8.62 13.15 -14.34
N ARG A 322 -8.16 13.03 -13.11
CA ARG A 322 -6.86 12.48 -12.75
C ARG A 322 -7.03 11.19 -11.95
N ALA A 323 -6.13 10.25 -12.15
CA ALA A 323 -6.02 9.08 -11.29
C ALA A 323 -5.27 9.49 -10.02
N LEU A 324 -5.92 9.40 -8.86
CA LEU A 324 -5.35 9.84 -7.59
C LEU A 324 -4.68 8.73 -6.81
N PHE A 325 -5.27 7.52 -6.86
CA PHE A 325 -4.78 6.35 -6.17
C PHE A 325 -5.34 5.08 -6.83
N ALA A 326 -4.58 4.00 -6.83
CA ALA A 326 -5.02 2.72 -7.36
C ALA A 326 -4.59 1.55 -6.47
N ILE A 327 -5.41 0.51 -6.48
CA ILE A 327 -5.15 -0.77 -5.81
C ILE A 327 -5.39 -1.92 -6.78
N ALA A 328 -4.74 -3.06 -6.54
CA ALA A 328 -5.03 -4.30 -7.25
C ALA A 328 -6.41 -4.85 -6.86
N TYR A 329 -7.10 -5.53 -7.78
CA TYR A 329 -8.41 -6.12 -7.56
C TYR A 329 -8.62 -7.36 -8.47
N PRO A 330 -9.27 -8.44 -8.00
CA PRO A 330 -9.55 -8.73 -6.61
C PRO A 330 -8.27 -9.06 -5.84
N GLY A 331 -8.24 -8.65 -4.60
CA GLY A 331 -7.16 -8.94 -3.67
C GLY A 331 -5.89 -8.13 -3.89
N GLY A 332 -5.16 -7.99 -2.82
CA GLY A 332 -3.82 -7.41 -2.78
C GLY A 332 -2.74 -8.42 -3.18
N PRO A 333 -1.49 -8.12 -2.86
CA PRO A 333 -0.34 -8.99 -3.15
C PRO A 333 -0.45 -10.40 -2.57
N ASP A 334 -1.32 -10.61 -1.59
CA ASP A 334 -1.49 -11.89 -0.88
C ASP A 334 -2.71 -12.72 -1.33
N SER A 335 -3.46 -12.29 -2.33
CA SER A 335 -4.65 -13.03 -2.81
C SER A 335 -4.34 -14.36 -3.52
N GLY A 336 -3.10 -14.82 -3.46
CA GLY A 336 -2.65 -16.11 -4.05
C GLY A 336 -3.01 -17.36 -3.26
N SER A 337 -3.55 -17.27 -2.05
CA SER A 337 -4.06 -18.42 -1.31
C SER A 337 -5.55 -18.62 -1.60
N THR A 338 -5.85 -19.27 -2.70
CA THR A 338 -7.13 -19.95 -2.86
C THR A 338 -7.30 -20.93 -1.71
N GLY A 339 -8.08 -20.53 -0.70
CA GLY A 339 -8.59 -21.45 0.30
C GLY A 339 -9.28 -22.58 -0.44
N ASN A 340 -8.86 -23.78 -0.12
CA ASN A 340 -9.40 -25.04 -0.62
C ASN A 340 -10.77 -25.28 0.08
N ASP A 341 -11.76 -24.44 -0.24
CA ASP A 341 -13.13 -24.67 0.18
C ASP A 341 -13.93 -25.10 -1.03
N GLY A 342 -14.05 -26.43 -1.12
CA GLY A 342 -14.92 -27.11 -2.07
C GLY A 342 -16.37 -26.70 -1.85
N GLU A 343 -16.83 -25.68 -2.51
CA GLU A 343 -18.25 -25.45 -2.74
C GLU A 343 -18.57 -25.46 -4.23
N THR A 344 -19.46 -26.37 -4.52
CA THR A 344 -20.06 -26.76 -5.77
C THR A 344 -20.36 -25.59 -6.71
N ALA A 345 -19.80 -25.73 -7.91
CA ALA A 345 -20.13 -24.92 -9.08
C ALA A 345 -21.65 -24.86 -9.31
N ARG A 346 -22.25 -23.70 -9.06
CA ARG A 346 -23.57 -23.35 -9.57
C ARG A 346 -23.38 -22.63 -10.90
N ILE A 347 -24.30 -22.90 -11.81
CA ILE A 347 -24.39 -22.47 -13.20
C ILE A 347 -24.13 -20.96 -13.29
N ALA A 348 -23.10 -20.62 -14.08
CA ALA A 348 -22.59 -19.26 -14.24
C ALA A 348 -23.55 -18.39 -15.04
N ASP A 349 -24.02 -17.30 -14.46
CA ASP A 349 -24.51 -16.13 -15.18
C ASP A 349 -23.32 -15.38 -15.82
N ASP A 350 -23.55 -14.55 -16.84
CA ASP A 350 -22.49 -13.78 -17.52
C ASP A 350 -21.60 -12.94 -16.55
N ASP A 351 -22.14 -12.55 -15.41
CA ASP A 351 -21.41 -11.86 -14.34
C ASP A 351 -20.31 -12.75 -13.69
N ASP A 352 -20.53 -14.07 -13.61
CA ASP A 352 -19.53 -15.02 -13.09
C ASP A 352 -18.30 -15.15 -13.99
N VAL A 353 -18.42 -14.88 -15.29
CA VAL A 353 -17.32 -14.93 -16.25
C VAL A 353 -16.33 -13.78 -16.01
N TRP A 354 -16.85 -12.58 -15.72
CA TRP A 354 -16.01 -11.41 -15.40
C TRP A 354 -15.19 -11.64 -14.13
N TRP A 355 -15.81 -12.17 -13.09
CA TRP A 355 -15.17 -12.51 -11.82
C TRP A 355 -14.05 -13.53 -11.97
N LYS A 356 -14.34 -14.61 -12.66
CA LYS A 356 -13.37 -15.67 -12.90
C LYS A 356 -12.17 -15.13 -13.70
N ARG A 357 -12.42 -14.30 -14.69
CA ARG A 357 -11.38 -13.67 -15.49
C ARG A 357 -10.55 -12.69 -14.68
N THR A 358 -11.16 -11.81 -13.90
CA THR A 358 -10.45 -10.83 -13.06
C THR A 358 -9.67 -11.51 -11.93
N ALA A 359 -10.19 -12.59 -11.35
CA ALA A 359 -9.48 -13.41 -10.37
C ALA A 359 -8.24 -14.08 -10.97
N GLU A 360 -8.31 -14.50 -12.23
CA GLU A 360 -7.19 -15.15 -12.92
C GLU A 360 -6.16 -14.15 -13.47
N GLU A 361 -6.61 -13.04 -14.05
CA GLU A 361 -5.76 -12.11 -14.79
C GLU A 361 -5.45 -10.82 -14.02
N GLY A 362 -6.33 -10.42 -13.12
CA GLY A 362 -6.23 -9.23 -12.31
C GLY A 362 -6.72 -7.96 -13.02
N CYS A 363 -7.25 -7.05 -12.24
CA CYS A 363 -7.56 -5.69 -12.67
C CYS A 363 -7.08 -4.69 -11.61
N ILE A 364 -7.22 -3.41 -11.88
CA ILE A 364 -6.97 -2.35 -10.91
C ILE A 364 -8.22 -1.53 -10.68
N VAL A 365 -8.36 -1.03 -9.47
CA VAL A 365 -9.39 -0.07 -9.07
C VAL A 365 -8.75 1.27 -8.83
N VAL A 366 -9.21 2.28 -9.54
CA VAL A 366 -8.64 3.62 -9.52
C VAL A 366 -9.63 4.62 -8.93
N ALA A 367 -9.20 5.36 -7.92
CA ALA A 367 -9.91 6.51 -7.39
C ALA A 367 -9.59 7.73 -8.26
N ALA A 368 -10.62 8.34 -8.84
CA ALA A 368 -10.50 9.49 -9.72
C ALA A 368 -10.80 10.81 -9.00
N SER A 369 -10.37 11.94 -9.59
CA SER A 369 -10.53 13.28 -9.00
C SER A 369 -11.98 13.78 -8.96
N ASP A 370 -12.88 13.14 -9.69
CA ASP A 370 -14.34 13.36 -9.65
C ASP A 370 -15.05 12.58 -8.53
N ALA A 371 -14.29 12.00 -7.58
CA ALA A 371 -14.77 11.11 -6.54
C ALA A 371 -15.37 9.77 -7.04
N ALA A 372 -15.20 9.45 -8.32
CA ALA A 372 -15.59 8.16 -8.88
C ALA A 372 -14.54 7.07 -8.61
N ILE A 373 -15.01 5.83 -8.61
CA ILE A 373 -14.16 4.63 -8.59
C ILE A 373 -14.30 3.98 -9.96
N ARG A 374 -13.16 3.75 -10.62
CA ARG A 374 -13.10 3.16 -11.96
C ARG A 374 -12.36 1.83 -11.92
N PHE A 375 -12.95 0.79 -12.54
CA PHE A 375 -12.37 -0.54 -12.67
C PHE A 375 -11.75 -0.70 -14.06
N HIS A 376 -10.50 -1.15 -14.11
CA HIS A 376 -9.76 -1.34 -15.36
C HIS A 376 -9.14 -2.73 -15.43
N GLU A 377 -9.54 -3.51 -16.43
CA GLU A 377 -8.93 -4.80 -16.76
C GLU A 377 -7.70 -4.57 -17.64
N ILE A 378 -6.54 -4.43 -17.04
CA ILE A 378 -5.31 -4.08 -17.75
C ILE A 378 -4.41 -5.27 -18.07
N TRP A 379 -4.66 -6.43 -17.46
CA TRP A 379 -3.87 -7.65 -17.65
C TRP A 379 -4.65 -8.78 -18.35
N THR A 380 -5.67 -8.44 -19.13
CA THR A 380 -6.48 -9.44 -19.84
C THR A 380 -5.70 -10.11 -20.98
N GLY A 381 -5.96 -11.41 -21.22
CA GLY A 381 -5.31 -12.22 -22.26
C GLY A 381 -5.66 -11.88 -23.72
N GLY A 382 -6.35 -10.75 -23.98
CA GLY A 382 -6.76 -10.31 -25.29
C GLY A 382 -5.59 -10.00 -26.22
N LYS A 383 -5.75 -10.33 -27.50
CA LYS A 383 -4.87 -10.23 -28.67
C LYS A 383 -3.65 -9.32 -28.47
N LYS A 384 -2.45 -9.87 -28.70
CA LYS A 384 -1.20 -9.08 -28.77
C LYS A 384 -1.44 -7.85 -29.65
N GLY A 385 -1.53 -6.68 -29.01
CA GLY A 385 -1.50 -5.41 -29.72
C GLY A 385 -0.17 -5.28 -30.45
N VAL A 386 -0.18 -4.58 -31.54
CA VAL A 386 1.03 -4.26 -32.33
C VAL A 386 2.02 -3.61 -31.38
N GLY A 387 3.18 -4.25 -31.19
CA GLY A 387 4.22 -3.78 -30.30
C GLY A 387 4.56 -2.32 -30.61
N CYS A 388 4.52 -1.48 -29.59
CA CYS A 388 5.08 -0.14 -29.66
C CYS A 388 6.57 -0.30 -29.96
N ARG A 389 7.04 0.22 -31.09
CA ARG A 389 8.47 0.26 -31.41
C ARG A 389 9.12 1.23 -30.43
N THR A 390 10.16 0.77 -29.75
CA THR A 390 11.04 1.65 -28.98
C THR A 390 11.45 2.84 -29.86
N GLY A 391 11.14 4.04 -29.38
CA GLY A 391 11.48 5.26 -30.09
C GLY A 391 12.99 5.39 -30.34
N LEU A 392 13.37 5.71 -31.53
CA LEU A 392 14.75 5.84 -31.98
C LEU A 392 15.50 7.05 -31.37
N LEU A 393 14.83 7.90 -30.57
CA LEU A 393 15.33 9.21 -30.16
C LEU A 393 15.35 9.47 -28.65
N GLY A 394 15.16 8.46 -27.81
CA GLY A 394 15.27 8.62 -26.35
C GLY A 394 14.18 9.52 -25.75
N GLY A 395 13.00 9.59 -26.38
CA GLY A 395 11.82 10.27 -25.87
C GLY A 395 11.01 9.41 -24.88
N SER A 396 9.92 9.96 -24.35
CA SER A 396 8.97 9.23 -23.52
C SER A 396 8.08 8.34 -24.38
N ASP A 397 8.06 7.03 -24.13
CA ASP A 397 7.21 6.07 -24.85
C ASP A 397 5.72 6.44 -24.81
N ILE A 398 5.29 7.10 -23.72
CA ILE A 398 3.93 7.61 -23.57
C ILE A 398 3.63 8.72 -24.59
N LEU A 399 4.57 9.65 -24.81
CA LEU A 399 4.40 10.75 -25.74
C LEU A 399 4.48 10.29 -27.19
N GLU A 400 5.32 9.30 -27.49
CA GLU A 400 5.44 8.73 -28.82
C GLU A 400 4.18 7.98 -29.26
N SER A 401 3.50 7.33 -28.30
CA SER A 401 2.23 6.67 -28.58
C SER A 401 1.08 7.63 -28.93
N LEU A 402 1.19 8.93 -28.59
CA LEU A 402 0.22 9.95 -28.97
C LEU A 402 0.18 10.20 -30.49
N HIS A 403 1.30 10.12 -31.18
CA HIS A 403 1.36 10.35 -32.62
C HIS A 403 0.64 9.28 -33.44
N GLY A 404 0.26 8.14 -32.82
CA GLY A 404 -0.51 7.06 -33.46
C GLY A 404 -2.02 7.14 -33.26
N ILE A 405 -2.53 8.05 -32.43
CA ILE A 405 -3.93 8.07 -31.96
C ILE A 405 -4.84 8.98 -32.82
N GLU A 406 -4.37 9.62 -33.86
CA GLU A 406 -5.25 10.37 -34.77
C GLU A 406 -6.34 9.49 -35.48
N ARG A 407 -6.50 8.23 -35.04
CA ARG A 407 -7.51 7.30 -35.58
C ARG A 407 -8.30 6.68 -34.43
N GLU A 408 -9.51 7.22 -34.23
CA GLU A 408 -10.71 6.60 -33.67
C GLU A 408 -10.48 5.28 -32.92
N ALA A 409 -10.14 5.36 -31.64
CA ALA A 409 -10.27 4.21 -30.76
C ALA A 409 -10.65 4.67 -29.34
N GLU A 410 -11.92 4.55 -29.03
CA GLU A 410 -12.39 4.40 -27.67
C GLU A 410 -11.83 3.08 -27.14
N GLY A 411 -10.99 3.11 -26.10
CA GLY A 411 -10.60 1.87 -25.44
C GLY A 411 -9.14 1.79 -24.99
N THR A 412 -8.81 0.64 -24.51
CA THR A 412 -7.45 0.26 -24.10
C THR A 412 -6.61 -0.10 -25.31
N ILE A 413 -5.46 0.55 -25.47
CA ILE A 413 -4.46 0.22 -26.50
C ILE A 413 -3.42 -0.70 -25.85
N ARG A 414 -3.20 -1.84 -26.50
CA ARG A 414 -2.26 -2.85 -26.00
C ARG A 414 -1.17 -3.15 -27.03
#